data_87c4f87478453b25e786af6b674fd622
#
_entry.id   87c4f87478453b25e786af6b674fd622
#
_cell.length_a   1.000
_cell.length_b   1.000
_cell.length_c   1.000
_cell.angle_alpha   90.00
_cell.angle_beta   90.00
_cell.angle_gamma   90.00
#
_symmetry.space_group_name_H-M   'P 1'
#
loop_
_entity.id
_entity.type
_entity.pdbx_description
1 polymer ?
#
loop_
_entity_poly.entity_id
_entity_poly.type
_entity_poly.pdbx_seq_one_letter_code
_entity_poly.pdbx_strand_id
1 'polypeptide(L)'
;LAILALYGPGAETVRVRLHRRRGVRIGSGCFIGTDVILETAFPHLIEIGDRVDIGMRTTMIAHQQGEIADETKPSVRIGDDAFIGPGSMILPHVTIGAGAVVAAGSIVTTSVPPLTMVRGNPAAPVATCKVPLGRSTPLREFYRGMRPVRAK
;
A
#
# COMPACT_ATOMS: atom_id res chain seq x y z
N LEU A 1 -13.12 -22.73 2.18
CA LEU A 1 -13.60 -21.32 2.39
C LEU A 1 -12.46 -20.31 2.33
N ALA A 2 -11.28 -20.58 2.95
CA ALA A 2 -10.13 -19.66 2.91
C ALA A 2 -9.59 -19.45 1.48
N ILE A 3 -9.53 -20.50 0.66
CA ILE A 3 -9.05 -20.44 -0.73
C ILE A 3 -9.96 -19.58 -1.61
N LEU A 4 -11.28 -19.68 -1.45
CA LEU A 4 -12.26 -18.87 -2.18
C LEU A 4 -12.14 -17.37 -1.84
N ALA A 5 -11.81 -17.04 -0.59
CA ALA A 5 -11.57 -15.67 -0.18
C ALA A 5 -10.26 -15.08 -0.74
N LEU A 6 -9.29 -15.95 -1.07
CA LEU A 6 -8.02 -15.54 -1.69
C LEU A 6 -8.19 -15.19 -3.18
N TYR A 7 -8.97 -15.97 -3.91
CA TYR A 7 -9.08 -15.85 -5.38
C TYR A 7 -10.45 -15.39 -5.89
N GLY A 8 -11.48 -15.41 -5.02
CA GLY A 8 -12.85 -15.00 -5.37
C GLY A 8 -13.11 -13.51 -5.28
N PRO A 9 -14.34 -13.08 -5.56
CA PRO A 9 -14.78 -11.70 -5.30
C PRO A 9 -14.67 -11.39 -3.80
N GLY A 10 -14.55 -10.11 -3.43
CA GLY A 10 -14.47 -9.70 -2.03
C GLY A 10 -13.28 -8.82 -1.68
N ALA A 11 -12.66 -8.19 -2.69
CA ALA A 11 -11.56 -7.26 -2.49
C ALA A 11 -11.88 -6.11 -1.54
N GLU A 12 -13.12 -5.64 -1.56
CA GLU A 12 -13.61 -4.53 -0.73
C GLU A 12 -14.33 -5.01 0.53
N THR A 13 -14.60 -6.27 0.66
CA THR A 13 -15.43 -6.83 1.73
C THR A 13 -14.73 -7.92 2.52
N VAL A 14 -14.67 -9.13 1.97
CA VAL A 14 -14.20 -10.33 2.71
C VAL A 14 -12.72 -10.22 3.06
N ARG A 15 -11.86 -9.87 2.10
CA ARG A 15 -10.42 -9.74 2.34
C ARG A 15 -10.11 -8.64 3.36
N VAL A 16 -10.75 -7.48 3.24
CA VAL A 16 -10.62 -6.37 4.21
C VAL A 16 -11.03 -6.83 5.60
N ARG A 17 -12.19 -7.50 5.74
CA ARG A 17 -12.67 -8.00 7.04
C ARG A 17 -11.73 -9.04 7.66
N LEU A 18 -11.18 -9.95 6.84
CA LEU A 18 -10.26 -10.97 7.33
C LEU A 18 -8.95 -10.34 7.85
N HIS A 19 -8.39 -9.38 7.13
CA HIS A 19 -7.18 -8.68 7.58
C HIS A 19 -7.44 -7.85 8.85
N ARG A 20 -8.59 -7.16 8.95
CA ARG A 20 -8.98 -6.46 10.19
C ARG A 20 -9.10 -7.42 11.38
N ARG A 21 -9.72 -8.61 11.19
CA ARG A 21 -9.82 -9.63 12.25
C ARG A 21 -8.48 -10.16 12.72
N ARG A 22 -7.46 -10.14 11.86
CA ARG A 22 -6.09 -10.51 12.23
C ARG A 22 -5.36 -9.40 13.00
N GLY A 23 -5.90 -8.19 13.07
CA GLY A 23 -5.33 -7.07 13.79
C GLY A 23 -4.76 -5.94 12.91
N VAL A 24 -4.82 -6.04 11.58
CA VAL A 24 -4.45 -4.94 10.69
C VAL A 24 -5.47 -3.80 10.84
N ARG A 25 -4.99 -2.59 11.07
CA ARG A 25 -5.85 -1.40 11.06
C ARG A 25 -6.07 -0.96 9.62
N ILE A 26 -7.32 -0.97 9.16
CA ILE A 26 -7.69 -0.63 7.78
C ILE A 26 -8.88 0.32 7.82
N GLY A 27 -8.76 1.44 7.15
CA GLY A 27 -9.82 2.43 6.98
C GLY A 27 -10.97 1.95 6.09
N SER A 28 -11.83 2.86 5.71
CA SER A 28 -13.03 2.60 4.89
C SER A 28 -12.72 2.66 3.39
N GLY A 29 -13.55 1.99 2.58
CA GLY A 29 -13.47 2.06 1.12
C GLY A 29 -12.19 1.47 0.48
N CYS A 30 -11.43 0.65 1.22
CA CYS A 30 -10.19 0.06 0.71
C CYS A 30 -10.45 -1.13 -0.21
N PHE A 31 -9.57 -1.30 -1.18
CA PHE A 31 -9.51 -2.47 -2.06
C PHE A 31 -8.25 -3.28 -1.74
N ILE A 32 -8.41 -4.58 -1.48
CA ILE A 32 -7.30 -5.52 -1.28
C ILE A 32 -7.37 -6.60 -2.34
N GLY A 33 -6.39 -6.64 -3.22
CA GLY A 33 -6.28 -7.60 -4.31
C GLY A 33 -6.11 -9.04 -3.83
N THR A 34 -6.05 -9.98 -4.76
CA THR A 34 -5.76 -11.39 -4.47
C THR A 34 -4.29 -11.58 -4.11
N ASP A 35 -3.98 -12.59 -3.29
CA ASP A 35 -2.63 -12.94 -2.85
C ASP A 35 -1.86 -11.79 -2.17
N VAL A 36 -2.57 -10.83 -1.58
CA VAL A 36 -1.93 -9.79 -0.76
C VAL A 36 -1.55 -10.39 0.59
N ILE A 37 -0.28 -10.22 0.95
CA ILE A 37 0.28 -10.66 2.23
C ILE A 37 0.56 -9.40 3.07
N LEU A 38 -0.21 -9.24 4.14
CA LEU A 38 0.04 -8.20 5.14
C LEU A 38 0.61 -8.87 6.38
N GLU A 39 1.78 -8.48 6.81
CA GLU A 39 2.47 -8.99 8.00
C GLU A 39 1.73 -10.14 8.72
N THR A 40 2.40 -11.25 8.94
CA THR A 40 1.73 -12.45 9.45
C THR A 40 1.85 -12.62 10.96
N ALA A 41 2.99 -12.26 11.54
CA ALA A 41 3.25 -12.41 12.97
C ALA A 41 2.73 -11.22 13.79
N PHE A 42 2.90 -10.00 13.29
CA PHE A 42 2.54 -8.76 13.97
C PHE A 42 1.64 -7.86 13.11
N PRO A 43 0.44 -8.32 12.74
CA PRO A 43 -0.43 -7.59 11.80
C PRO A 43 -0.86 -6.21 12.31
N HIS A 44 -0.88 -5.99 13.62
CA HIS A 44 -1.20 -4.72 14.26
C HIS A 44 -0.15 -3.61 13.99
N LEU A 45 1.04 -3.99 13.49
CA LEU A 45 2.07 -3.04 13.07
C LEU A 45 1.81 -2.43 11.68
N ILE A 46 0.71 -2.82 11.01
CA ILE A 46 0.28 -2.21 9.75
C ILE A 46 -0.97 -1.34 9.98
N GLU A 47 -0.89 -0.12 9.48
CA GLU A 47 -1.99 0.83 9.43
C GLU A 47 -2.25 1.29 8.00
N ILE A 48 -3.48 1.13 7.53
CA ILE A 48 -3.94 1.50 6.18
C ILE A 48 -5.07 2.50 6.34
N GLY A 49 -4.95 3.65 5.71
CA GLY A 49 -5.95 4.71 5.72
C GLY A 49 -7.20 4.38 4.91
N ASP A 50 -7.96 5.41 4.58
CA ASP A 50 -9.20 5.28 3.82
C ASP A 50 -8.94 5.23 2.30
N ARG A 51 -9.80 4.52 1.55
CA ARG A 51 -9.81 4.47 0.08
C ARG A 51 -8.47 4.05 -0.55
N VAL A 52 -7.69 3.25 0.17
CA VAL A 52 -6.42 2.71 -0.32
C VAL A 52 -6.68 1.54 -1.26
N ASP A 53 -6.02 1.54 -2.41
CA ASP A 53 -6.05 0.44 -3.36
C ASP A 53 -4.73 -0.35 -3.30
N ILE A 54 -4.81 -1.62 -2.93
CA ILE A 54 -3.68 -2.54 -2.86
C ILE A 54 -3.81 -3.59 -3.95
N GLY A 55 -2.90 -3.55 -4.90
CA GLY A 55 -2.84 -4.48 -6.02
C GLY A 55 -2.54 -5.91 -5.60
N MET A 56 -2.90 -6.87 -6.45
CA MET A 56 -2.65 -8.29 -6.21
C MET A 56 -1.16 -8.58 -5.95
N ARG A 57 -0.88 -9.62 -5.14
CA ARG A 57 0.48 -10.08 -4.82
C ARG A 57 1.37 -9.03 -4.18
N THR A 58 0.79 -7.99 -3.58
CA THR A 58 1.55 -7.04 -2.76
C THR A 58 1.92 -7.71 -1.44
N THR A 59 3.15 -7.48 -0.97
CA THR A 59 3.63 -7.95 0.34
C THR A 59 4.01 -6.76 1.20
N MET A 60 3.52 -6.72 2.44
CA MET A 60 3.93 -5.73 3.44
C MET A 60 4.55 -6.46 4.64
N ILE A 61 5.81 -6.13 4.91
CA ILE A 61 6.59 -6.65 6.04
C ILE A 61 6.69 -5.53 7.06
N ALA A 62 6.28 -5.77 8.29
CA ALA A 62 6.23 -4.73 9.32
C ALA A 62 7.23 -4.94 10.46
N HIS A 63 8.03 -6.01 10.44
CA HIS A 63 9.10 -6.25 11.40
C HIS A 63 10.34 -6.80 10.72
N GLN A 64 11.52 -6.63 11.36
CA GLN A 64 12.76 -7.25 10.94
C GLN A 64 13.19 -8.33 11.93
N GLN A 65 13.84 -9.37 11.43
CA GLN A 65 14.35 -10.43 12.30
C GLN A 65 15.40 -9.88 13.27
N GLY A 66 15.21 -10.16 14.56
CA GLY A 66 16.09 -9.68 15.63
C GLY A 66 15.75 -8.27 16.14
N GLU A 67 14.75 -7.61 15.58
CA GLU A 67 14.25 -6.34 16.08
C GLU A 67 13.28 -6.55 17.26
N ILE A 68 13.47 -5.77 18.32
CA ILE A 68 12.45 -5.61 19.36
C ILE A 68 11.48 -4.53 18.85
N ALA A 69 10.38 -4.95 18.24
CA ALA A 69 9.40 -4.03 17.70
C ALA A 69 8.79 -3.17 18.79
N ASP A 70 8.70 -1.86 18.56
CA ASP A 70 7.82 -0.99 19.37
C ASP A 70 6.37 -1.28 18.98
N GLU A 71 5.75 -2.21 19.67
CA GLU A 71 4.36 -2.64 19.41
C GLU A 71 3.33 -1.53 19.64
N THR A 72 3.74 -0.38 20.18
CA THR A 72 2.85 0.76 20.42
C THR A 72 2.59 1.59 19.15
N LYS A 73 3.41 1.44 18.12
CA LYS A 73 3.34 2.23 16.88
C LYS A 73 3.35 1.34 15.64
N PRO A 74 2.58 1.69 14.60
CA PRO A 74 2.66 0.97 13.34
C PRO A 74 4.04 1.19 12.70
N SER A 75 4.65 0.10 12.24
CA SER A 75 5.88 0.12 11.48
C SER A 75 5.63 0.49 10.01
N VAL A 76 4.51 0.03 9.45
CA VAL A 76 4.09 0.39 8.09
C VAL A 76 2.80 1.20 8.16
N ARG A 77 2.80 2.37 7.51
CA ARG A 77 1.63 3.23 7.38
C ARG A 77 1.35 3.54 5.92
N ILE A 78 0.11 3.37 5.52
CA ILE A 78 -0.37 3.73 4.18
C ILE A 78 -1.41 4.83 4.35
N GLY A 79 -1.12 6.02 3.81
CA GLY A 79 -2.02 7.17 3.86
C GLY A 79 -3.25 7.01 2.97
N ASP A 80 -4.25 7.83 3.22
CA ASP A 80 -5.51 7.84 2.47
C ASP A 80 -5.28 7.99 0.96
N ASP A 81 -6.17 7.38 0.17
CA ASP A 81 -6.15 7.47 -1.29
C ASP A 81 -4.85 6.99 -1.95
N ALA A 82 -3.96 6.30 -1.22
CA ALA A 82 -2.74 5.75 -1.80
C ALA A 82 -3.04 4.54 -2.70
N PHE A 83 -2.24 4.41 -3.75
CA PHE A 83 -2.29 3.28 -4.69
C PHE A 83 -1.01 2.46 -4.59
N ILE A 84 -1.13 1.19 -4.26
CA ILE A 84 -0.01 0.24 -4.20
C ILE A 84 -0.15 -0.71 -5.39
N GLY A 85 0.74 -0.58 -6.36
CA GLY A 85 0.74 -1.37 -7.58
C GLY A 85 0.95 -2.86 -7.33
N PRO A 86 0.41 -3.74 -8.21
CA PRO A 86 0.54 -5.19 -8.08
C PRO A 86 2.00 -5.66 -7.95
N GLY A 87 2.22 -6.70 -7.15
CA GLY A 87 3.54 -7.31 -6.98
C GLY A 87 4.58 -6.44 -6.27
N SER A 88 4.15 -5.33 -5.62
CA SER A 88 5.04 -4.48 -4.85
C SER A 88 5.37 -5.09 -3.49
N MET A 89 6.50 -4.67 -2.92
CA MET A 89 6.90 -5.01 -1.56
C MET A 89 7.14 -3.73 -0.76
N ILE A 90 6.54 -3.64 0.43
CA ILE A 90 6.73 -2.54 1.36
C ILE A 90 7.49 -3.09 2.57
N LEU A 91 8.65 -2.49 2.87
CA LEU A 91 9.53 -2.92 3.97
C LEU A 91 9.16 -2.22 5.29
N PRO A 92 9.68 -2.70 6.43
CA PRO A 92 9.44 -2.11 7.74
C PRO A 92 9.84 -0.63 7.81
N HIS A 93 9.22 0.12 8.71
CA HIS A 93 9.47 1.53 8.99
C HIS A 93 9.19 2.48 7.82
N VAL A 94 8.30 2.07 6.90
CA VAL A 94 7.90 2.86 5.75
C VAL A 94 6.53 3.50 5.96
N THR A 95 6.45 4.80 5.67
CA THR A 95 5.19 5.52 5.55
C THR A 95 4.96 5.90 4.08
N ILE A 96 3.86 5.45 3.50
CA ILE A 96 3.39 5.88 2.18
C ILE A 96 2.42 7.04 2.40
N GLY A 97 2.75 8.21 1.90
CA GLY A 97 1.93 9.42 2.06
C GLY A 97 0.59 9.36 1.33
N ALA A 98 -0.36 10.20 1.75
CA ALA A 98 -1.69 10.26 1.15
C ALA A 98 -1.62 10.53 -0.35
N GLY A 99 -2.41 9.80 -1.14
CA GLY A 99 -2.44 9.92 -2.60
C GLY A 99 -1.14 9.53 -3.30
N ALA A 100 -0.17 8.96 -2.60
CA ALA A 100 1.06 8.46 -3.21
C ALA A 100 0.80 7.21 -4.05
N VAL A 101 1.66 6.99 -5.03
CA VAL A 101 1.56 5.87 -5.97
C VAL A 101 2.83 5.04 -5.94
N VAL A 102 2.71 3.77 -5.62
CA VAL A 102 3.78 2.79 -5.78
C VAL A 102 3.54 2.05 -7.08
N ALA A 103 4.44 2.18 -8.04
CA ALA A 103 4.33 1.49 -9.32
C ALA A 103 4.47 -0.03 -9.13
N ALA A 104 3.79 -0.80 -10.00
CA ALA A 104 3.82 -2.27 -9.92
C ALA A 104 5.25 -2.83 -9.86
N GLY A 105 5.45 -3.88 -9.07
CA GLY A 105 6.73 -4.58 -8.92
C GLY A 105 7.81 -3.78 -8.18
N SER A 106 7.47 -2.68 -7.51
CA SER A 106 8.46 -1.86 -6.78
C SER A 106 8.74 -2.42 -5.39
N ILE A 107 9.96 -2.20 -4.90
CA ILE A 107 10.37 -2.51 -3.52
C ILE A 107 10.63 -1.19 -2.79
N VAL A 108 9.73 -0.86 -1.86
CA VAL A 108 9.78 0.40 -1.12
C VAL A 108 10.54 0.19 0.18
N THR A 109 11.71 0.81 0.27
CA THR A 109 12.63 0.71 1.41
C THR A 109 12.67 1.98 2.26
N THR A 110 12.11 3.08 1.76
CA THR A 110 12.07 4.40 2.40
C THR A 110 10.70 5.02 2.27
N SER A 111 10.34 5.90 3.20
CA SER A 111 9.04 6.57 3.19
C SER A 111 8.83 7.41 1.92
N VAL A 112 7.59 7.43 1.45
CA VAL A 112 7.17 8.10 0.22
C VAL A 112 6.33 9.32 0.59
N PRO A 113 6.69 10.54 0.13
CA PRO A 113 5.89 11.72 0.38
C PRO A 113 4.48 11.64 -0.22
N PRO A 114 3.50 12.40 0.31
CA PRO A 114 2.18 12.50 -0.30
C PRO A 114 2.26 12.86 -1.80
N LEU A 115 1.27 12.39 -2.57
CA LEU A 115 1.13 12.69 -4.01
C LEU A 115 2.42 12.47 -4.81
N THR A 116 3.25 11.50 -4.40
CA THR A 116 4.51 11.16 -5.06
C THR A 116 4.39 9.75 -5.65
N MET A 117 4.79 9.60 -6.90
CA MET A 117 4.92 8.31 -7.56
C MET A 117 6.35 7.80 -7.43
N VAL A 118 6.50 6.58 -6.90
CA VAL A 118 7.78 5.88 -6.82
C VAL A 118 7.78 4.61 -7.67
N ARG A 119 8.96 4.21 -8.15
CA ARG A 119 9.15 3.02 -8.97
C ARG A 119 10.54 2.43 -8.78
N GLY A 120 10.64 1.11 -8.89
CA GLY A 120 11.90 0.37 -8.99
C GLY A 120 12.27 -0.41 -7.75
N ASN A 121 13.51 -0.92 -7.72
CA ASN A 121 14.11 -1.65 -6.61
C ASN A 121 15.57 -1.16 -6.41
N PRO A 122 15.87 -0.39 -5.34
CA PRO A 122 14.90 0.21 -4.44
C PRO A 122 14.00 1.24 -5.16
N ALA A 123 12.77 1.43 -4.69
CA ALA A 123 11.85 2.39 -5.28
C ALA A 123 12.34 3.82 -5.05
N ALA A 124 12.33 4.61 -6.12
CA ALA A 124 12.72 6.01 -6.11
C ALA A 124 11.62 6.90 -6.72
N PRO A 125 11.51 8.18 -6.31
CA PRO A 125 10.57 9.11 -6.90
C PRO A 125 10.77 9.28 -8.40
N VAL A 126 9.69 9.14 -9.19
CA VAL A 126 9.69 9.31 -10.64
C VAL A 126 8.76 10.41 -11.11
N ALA A 127 7.74 10.75 -10.30
CA ALA A 127 6.82 11.85 -10.61
C ALA A 127 6.15 12.39 -9.34
N THR A 128 5.63 13.60 -9.43
CA THR A 128 4.64 14.15 -8.50
C THR A 128 3.27 14.15 -9.17
N CYS A 129 2.22 13.94 -8.39
CA CYS A 129 0.83 13.87 -8.84
C CYS A 129 0.05 15.07 -8.31
N LYS A 130 -0.92 15.59 -9.06
CA LYS A 130 -1.83 16.62 -8.55
C LYS A 130 -3.04 16.05 -7.84
N VAL A 131 -3.43 14.85 -8.25
CA VAL A 131 -4.58 14.11 -7.72
C VAL A 131 -4.16 12.67 -7.45
N PRO A 132 -4.78 11.97 -6.49
CA PRO A 132 -4.47 10.56 -6.23
C PRO A 132 -4.90 9.68 -7.42
N LEU A 133 -4.20 8.57 -7.61
CA LEU A 133 -4.63 7.49 -8.50
C LEU A 133 -5.61 6.60 -7.75
N GLY A 134 -6.89 6.91 -7.82
CA GLY A 134 -7.93 6.16 -7.13
C GLY A 134 -9.07 5.80 -8.07
N ARG A 135 -9.97 4.94 -7.60
CA ARG A 135 -11.16 4.49 -8.37
C ARG A 135 -12.12 5.62 -8.73
N SER A 136 -12.09 6.73 -8.00
CA SER A 136 -12.89 7.93 -8.25
C SER A 136 -12.23 8.94 -9.17
N THR A 137 -10.94 8.78 -9.46
CA THR A 137 -10.18 9.71 -10.31
C THR A 137 -10.12 9.16 -11.74
N PRO A 138 -10.64 9.89 -12.74
CA PRO A 138 -10.46 9.48 -14.14
C PRO A 138 -8.97 9.37 -14.49
N LEU A 139 -8.56 8.26 -15.09
CA LEU A 139 -7.16 7.99 -15.42
C LEU A 139 -6.51 9.11 -16.25
N ARG A 140 -7.29 9.70 -17.16
CA ARG A 140 -6.86 10.85 -17.97
C ARG A 140 -6.52 12.08 -17.12
N GLU A 141 -7.28 12.33 -16.05
CA GLU A 141 -7.04 13.43 -15.12
C GLU A 141 -5.76 13.21 -14.33
N PHE A 142 -5.57 11.99 -13.82
CA PHE A 142 -4.37 11.60 -13.13
C PHE A 142 -3.12 11.86 -13.98
N TYR A 143 -3.06 11.34 -15.22
CA TYR A 143 -1.91 11.53 -16.11
C TYR A 143 -1.70 13.00 -16.49
N ARG A 144 -2.76 13.79 -16.69
CA ARG A 144 -2.64 15.22 -16.96
C ARG A 144 -2.01 15.99 -15.80
N GLY A 145 -2.26 15.54 -14.57
CA GLY A 145 -1.74 16.12 -13.34
C GLY A 145 -0.33 15.66 -12.97
N MET A 146 0.20 14.64 -13.64
CA MET A 146 1.50 14.06 -13.31
C MET A 146 2.66 14.91 -13.84
N ARG A 147 3.69 15.15 -13.03
CA ARG A 147 4.91 15.88 -13.37
C ARG A 147 6.12 15.00 -13.11
N PRO A 148 6.90 14.62 -14.13
CA PRO A 148 8.12 13.83 -13.93
C PRO A 148 9.10 14.54 -12.99
N VAL A 149 9.74 13.77 -12.12
CA VAL A 149 10.90 14.23 -11.34
C VAL A 149 12.12 14.10 -12.23
N ARG A 150 12.88 15.19 -12.40
CA ARG A 150 14.15 15.13 -13.14
C ARG A 150 15.14 14.28 -12.35
N ALA A 151 15.69 13.25 -12.97
CA ALA A 151 16.86 12.57 -12.42
C ALA A 151 18.00 13.59 -12.26
N LYS A 152 18.58 13.62 -11.07
CA LYS A 152 19.84 14.35 -10.85
C LYS A 152 20.99 13.58 -11.44
#